data_708f24e2d554ff062c905584b30c2937
#
_entry.id   708f24e2d554ff062c905584b30c2937
#
_cell.length_a   1.000
_cell.length_b   1.000
_cell.length_c   1.000
_cell.angle_alpha   90.00
_cell.angle_beta   90.00
_cell.angle_gamma   90.00
#
_symmetry.space_group_name_H-M   'P 1'
#
loop_
_entity.id
_entity.type
_entity.pdbx_description
1 polymer ?
#
loop_
_entity_poly.entity_id
_entity_poly.type
_entity_poly.pdbx_seq_one_letter_code
_entity_poly.pdbx_strand_id
1 'polypeptide(L)'
;MAVFLPSDTSTIRYEETDLASLHSRPSHFVCGVYLICVRGTAVVSTGVQQYALGEQTELIFLTGSLIQVLCASDDFTVRLLMFPKEVFLKAVLPIDTPYLNYTHEHPCYRHTEDERSQATWLQINLWMDMAQMLFCGNVSPFRQQQEYNFLQGLLMWLFNTIQEKLERILQEISGVETEVFCSGR
;
A
#
# COMPACT_ATOMS: atom_id res chain seq x y z
N MET A 1 -16.78 -13.21 15.47
CA MET A 1 -16.60 -12.03 16.33
C MET A 1 -15.81 -11.03 15.50
N ALA A 2 -16.43 -9.94 15.03
CA ALA A 2 -15.72 -8.95 14.20
C ALA A 2 -14.60 -8.31 15.01
N VAL A 3 -13.35 -8.50 14.58
CA VAL A 3 -12.21 -7.83 15.19
C VAL A 3 -12.31 -6.35 14.82
N PHE A 4 -12.42 -5.50 15.83
CA PHE A 4 -12.48 -4.06 15.61
C PHE A 4 -11.08 -3.55 15.27
N LEU A 5 -10.88 -3.06 14.03
CA LEU A 5 -9.63 -2.46 13.63
C LEU A 5 -9.43 -1.13 14.39
N PRO A 6 -8.32 -0.95 15.10
CA PRO A 6 -8.05 0.31 15.77
C PRO A 6 -7.80 1.39 14.73
N SER A 7 -8.47 2.53 14.86
CA SER A 7 -8.29 3.70 14.01
C SER A 7 -6.96 4.43 14.25
N ASP A 8 -6.28 4.10 15.33
CA ASP A 8 -4.95 4.58 15.70
C ASP A 8 -4.12 3.45 16.28
N THR A 9 -2.82 3.53 16.12
CA THR A 9 -1.87 2.55 16.66
C THR A 9 -0.59 3.24 17.11
N SER A 10 -0.06 2.80 18.26
CA SER A 10 1.25 3.26 18.77
C SER A 10 2.43 2.42 18.27
N THR A 11 2.15 1.29 17.61
CA THR A 11 3.14 0.35 17.07
C THR A 11 2.70 -0.14 15.69
N ILE A 12 3.63 -0.62 14.87
CA ILE A 12 3.26 -1.28 13.60
C ILE A 12 2.44 -2.54 13.91
N ARG A 13 1.33 -2.70 13.19
CA ARG A 13 0.44 -3.87 13.28
C ARG A 13 0.25 -4.49 11.91
N TYR A 14 0.25 -5.80 11.90
CA TYR A 14 -0.09 -6.61 10.75
C TYR A 14 -1.30 -7.48 11.07
N GLU A 15 -2.24 -7.56 10.13
CA GLU A 15 -3.44 -8.41 10.23
C GLU A 15 -3.81 -8.98 8.86
N GLU A 16 -4.32 -10.21 8.85
CA GLU A 16 -5.12 -10.72 7.73
C GLU A 16 -6.59 -10.61 8.11
N THR A 17 -7.39 -9.96 7.26
CA THR A 17 -8.76 -9.58 7.61
C THR A 17 -9.65 -9.46 6.37
N ASP A 18 -10.96 -9.64 6.57
CA ASP A 18 -12.01 -9.35 5.59
C ASP A 18 -12.53 -7.90 5.68
N LEU A 19 -11.96 -7.09 6.57
CA LEU A 19 -12.39 -5.73 6.89
C LEU A 19 -13.87 -5.62 7.29
N ALA A 20 -14.47 -6.68 7.83
CA ALA A 20 -15.91 -6.72 8.17
C ALA A 20 -16.34 -5.58 9.12
N SER A 21 -15.45 -5.13 10.01
CA SER A 21 -15.71 -4.02 10.93
C SER A 21 -15.93 -2.67 10.22
N LEU A 22 -15.47 -2.54 8.97
CA LEU A 22 -15.57 -1.31 8.17
C LEU A 22 -16.81 -1.28 7.25
N HIS A 23 -17.59 -2.37 7.17
CA HIS A 23 -18.79 -2.45 6.35
C HIS A 23 -19.93 -1.59 6.90
N SER A 24 -20.09 -1.55 8.21
CA SER A 24 -21.22 -0.89 8.85
C SER A 24 -21.02 0.59 9.11
N ARG A 25 -19.77 1.01 9.24
CA ARG A 25 -19.41 2.40 9.58
C ARG A 25 -18.05 2.78 8.97
N PRO A 26 -17.95 4.01 8.41
CA PRO A 26 -16.65 4.54 8.06
C PRO A 26 -15.82 4.73 9.33
N SER A 27 -14.54 4.39 9.26
CA SER A 27 -13.56 4.58 10.33
C SER A 27 -12.49 5.57 9.88
N HIS A 28 -12.20 6.54 10.74
CA HIS A 28 -11.12 7.49 10.49
C HIS A 28 -9.83 6.92 11.07
N PHE A 29 -8.90 6.55 10.19
CA PHE A 29 -7.57 6.10 10.56
C PHE A 29 -6.64 7.31 10.71
N VAL A 30 -6.04 7.47 11.87
CA VAL A 30 -5.00 8.49 12.13
C VAL A 30 -3.63 7.98 11.69
N CYS A 31 -3.43 6.66 11.70
CA CYS A 31 -2.21 5.98 11.25
C CYS A 31 -2.16 5.82 9.72
N GLY A 32 -0.98 5.49 9.20
CA GLY A 32 -0.83 5.02 7.84
C GLY A 32 -1.38 3.60 7.68
N VAL A 33 -1.89 3.31 6.50
CA VAL A 33 -2.50 2.03 6.14
C VAL A 33 -1.95 1.56 4.80
N TYR A 34 -1.42 0.36 4.76
CA TYR A 34 -1.04 -0.33 3.53
C TYR A 34 -1.71 -1.69 3.50
N LEU A 35 -2.54 -1.92 2.51
CA LEU A 35 -3.22 -3.19 2.34
C LEU A 35 -3.01 -3.77 0.94
N ILE A 36 -3.03 -5.09 0.87
CA ILE A 36 -3.03 -5.83 -0.39
C ILE A 36 -4.20 -6.82 -0.39
N CYS A 37 -4.92 -6.86 -1.51
CA CYS A 37 -6.00 -7.82 -1.70
C CYS A 37 -5.43 -9.15 -2.20
N VAL A 38 -5.62 -10.21 -1.41
CA VAL A 38 -5.13 -11.55 -1.74
C VAL A 38 -6.19 -12.46 -2.32
N ARG A 39 -7.48 -12.21 -2.02
CA ARG A 39 -8.63 -12.92 -2.59
C ARG A 39 -9.87 -12.06 -2.63
N GLY A 40 -10.76 -12.41 -3.54
CA GLY A 40 -12.06 -11.80 -3.66
C GLY A 40 -12.02 -10.38 -4.21
N THR A 41 -13.12 -9.66 -4.01
CA THR A 41 -13.28 -8.28 -4.48
C THR A 41 -13.97 -7.42 -3.43
N ALA A 42 -13.66 -6.12 -3.42
CA ALA A 42 -14.36 -5.15 -2.60
C ALA A 42 -14.35 -3.76 -3.24
N VAL A 43 -15.23 -2.89 -2.76
CA VAL A 43 -15.19 -1.47 -3.03
C VAL A 43 -14.93 -0.74 -1.71
N VAL A 44 -13.83 -0.02 -1.66
CA VAL A 44 -13.41 0.79 -0.50
C VAL A 44 -13.63 2.27 -0.82
N SER A 45 -14.22 3.00 0.11
CA SER A 45 -14.49 4.45 0.00
C SER A 45 -13.70 5.23 1.03
N THR A 46 -13.15 6.37 0.60
CA THR A 46 -12.57 7.39 1.50
C THR A 46 -13.56 8.53 1.78
N GLY A 47 -14.81 8.41 1.32
CA GLY A 47 -15.78 9.49 1.34
C GLY A 47 -15.67 10.46 0.16
N VAL A 48 -14.49 10.57 -0.44
CA VAL A 48 -14.22 11.41 -1.62
C VAL A 48 -14.05 10.56 -2.87
N GLN A 49 -13.32 9.46 -2.76
CA GLN A 49 -13.03 8.53 -3.85
C GLN A 49 -13.41 7.10 -3.47
N GLN A 50 -13.65 6.29 -4.50
CA GLN A 50 -13.91 4.86 -4.35
C GLN A 50 -12.86 4.08 -5.13
N TYR A 51 -12.38 3.00 -4.50
CA TYR A 51 -11.35 2.12 -5.05
C TYR A 51 -11.92 0.71 -5.17
N ALA A 52 -11.90 0.17 -6.38
CA ALA A 52 -12.22 -1.23 -6.62
C ALA A 52 -10.99 -2.09 -6.32
N LEU A 53 -11.10 -2.93 -5.32
CA LEU A 53 -10.08 -3.91 -4.95
C LEU A 53 -10.43 -5.27 -5.55
N GLY A 54 -9.45 -5.94 -6.07
CA GLY A 54 -9.48 -7.32 -6.51
C GLY A 54 -8.15 -7.98 -6.24
N GLU A 55 -8.00 -9.24 -6.59
CA GLU A 55 -6.72 -9.92 -6.44
C GLU A 55 -5.59 -9.11 -7.09
N GLN A 56 -4.44 -9.11 -6.43
CA GLN A 56 -3.24 -8.38 -6.84
C GLN A 56 -3.42 -6.84 -6.88
N THR A 57 -4.34 -6.31 -6.07
CA THR A 57 -4.48 -4.87 -5.89
C THR A 57 -3.88 -4.44 -4.56
N GLU A 58 -3.10 -3.38 -4.58
CA GLU A 58 -2.59 -2.70 -3.40
C GLU A 58 -3.27 -1.34 -3.20
N LEU A 59 -3.44 -0.94 -1.95
CA LEU A 59 -3.97 0.36 -1.54
C LEU A 59 -3.15 0.88 -0.36
N ILE A 60 -2.59 2.10 -0.52
CA ILE A 60 -1.75 2.71 0.51
C ILE A 60 -2.20 4.12 0.83
N PHE A 61 -2.41 4.39 2.12
CA PHE A 61 -2.61 5.72 2.68
C PHE A 61 -1.48 6.00 3.67
N LEU A 62 -0.57 6.89 3.33
CA LEU A 62 0.61 7.17 4.13
C LEU A 62 0.30 7.93 5.43
N THR A 63 -0.80 8.69 5.43
CA THR A 63 -1.30 9.43 6.59
C THR A 63 -2.82 9.31 6.65
N GLY A 64 -3.40 9.69 7.77
CA GLY A 64 -4.79 9.48 8.13
C GLY A 64 -5.83 9.59 7.00
N SER A 65 -6.72 8.62 6.95
CA SER A 65 -7.79 8.55 5.95
C SER A 65 -9.08 8.03 6.55
N LEU A 66 -10.20 8.47 5.98
CA LEU A 66 -11.49 7.83 6.22
C LEU A 66 -11.57 6.58 5.35
N ILE A 67 -11.91 5.45 5.93
CA ILE A 67 -12.03 4.17 5.20
C ILE A 67 -13.35 3.51 5.55
N GLN A 68 -14.09 3.12 4.51
CA GLN A 68 -15.31 2.34 4.59
C GLN A 68 -15.32 1.28 3.50
N VAL A 69 -15.75 0.07 3.80
CA VAL A 69 -16.04 -0.96 2.81
C VAL A 69 -17.51 -0.85 2.43
N LEU A 70 -17.80 -0.56 1.16
CA LEU A 70 -19.16 -0.42 0.65
C LEU A 70 -19.78 -1.77 0.28
N CYS A 71 -18.98 -2.65 -0.31
CA CYS A 71 -19.35 -4.02 -0.62
C CYS A 71 -18.09 -4.88 -0.70
N ALA A 72 -18.25 -6.16 -0.45
CA ALA A 72 -17.18 -7.17 -0.61
C ALA A 72 -17.80 -8.52 -0.97
N SER A 73 -17.02 -9.35 -1.69
CA SER A 73 -17.36 -10.75 -1.91
C SER A 73 -17.16 -11.58 -0.61
N ASP A 74 -17.81 -12.73 -0.53
CA ASP A 74 -17.77 -13.59 0.67
C ASP A 74 -16.36 -14.12 0.99
N ASP A 75 -15.50 -14.22 -0.02
CA ASP A 75 -14.11 -14.68 0.09
C ASP A 75 -13.10 -13.54 0.18
N PHE A 76 -13.56 -12.30 0.26
CA PHE A 76 -12.67 -11.12 0.32
C PHE A 76 -11.71 -11.19 1.50
N THR A 77 -10.43 -11.10 1.21
CA THR A 77 -9.36 -11.17 2.20
C THR A 77 -8.22 -10.24 1.81
N VAL A 78 -7.77 -9.44 2.75
CA VAL A 78 -6.62 -8.56 2.61
C VAL A 78 -5.55 -8.85 3.67
N ARG A 79 -4.30 -8.58 3.31
CA ARG A 79 -3.20 -8.42 4.25
C ARG A 79 -3.05 -6.93 4.53
N LEU A 80 -3.10 -6.56 5.79
CA LEU A 80 -3.17 -5.18 6.25
C LEU A 80 -2.00 -4.86 7.15
N LEU A 81 -1.29 -3.78 6.80
CA LEU A 81 -0.24 -3.18 7.62
C LEU A 81 -0.69 -1.78 8.06
N MET A 82 -0.73 -1.56 9.35
CA MET A 82 -0.97 -0.23 9.94
C MET A 82 0.31 0.25 10.63
N PHE A 83 0.66 1.51 10.43
CA PHE A 83 1.89 2.07 11.00
C PHE A 83 1.65 3.46 11.62
N PRO A 84 2.21 3.71 12.83
CA PRO A 84 2.02 4.96 13.52
C PRO A 84 2.53 6.15 12.73
N LYS A 85 1.84 7.28 12.82
CA LYS A 85 2.25 8.53 12.16
C LYS A 85 3.67 8.96 12.58
N GLU A 86 4.01 8.81 13.84
CA GLU A 86 5.33 9.18 14.37
C GLU A 86 6.44 8.31 13.76
N VAL A 87 6.21 7.00 13.62
CA VAL A 87 7.17 6.09 12.99
C VAL A 87 7.31 6.41 11.50
N PHE A 88 6.20 6.69 10.82
CA PHE A 88 6.21 7.11 9.41
C PHE A 88 7.01 8.41 9.21
N LEU A 89 6.71 9.46 9.96
CA LEU A 89 7.40 10.75 9.84
C LEU A 89 8.90 10.58 10.08
N LYS A 90 9.29 9.82 11.10
CA LYS A 90 10.69 9.55 11.39
C LYS A 90 11.38 8.75 10.27
N ALA A 91 10.69 7.78 9.69
CA ALA A 91 11.22 6.95 8.62
C ALA A 91 11.38 7.72 7.30
N VAL A 92 10.47 8.67 7.00
CA VAL A 92 10.45 9.41 5.74
C VAL A 92 11.33 10.65 5.76
N LEU A 93 11.56 11.28 6.92
CA LEU A 93 12.38 12.50 7.03
C LEU A 93 13.75 12.44 6.33
N PRO A 94 14.51 11.32 6.40
CA PRO A 94 15.78 11.22 5.70
C PRO A 94 15.64 10.99 4.18
N ILE A 95 14.40 10.74 3.69
CA ILE A 95 14.13 10.42 2.30
C ILE A 95 13.57 11.66 1.61
N ASP A 96 14.43 12.44 0.93
CA ASP A 96 13.97 13.55 0.12
C ASP A 96 13.44 13.01 -1.22
N THR A 97 12.13 13.05 -1.41
CA THR A 97 11.50 12.44 -2.58
C THR A 97 10.17 13.10 -2.98
N PRO A 98 9.94 13.30 -4.29
CA PRO A 98 8.65 13.74 -4.83
C PRO A 98 7.59 12.62 -4.79
N TYR A 99 7.98 11.36 -4.55
CA TYR A 99 7.10 10.19 -4.66
C TYR A 99 6.05 10.10 -3.55
N LEU A 100 6.21 10.84 -2.46
CA LEU A 100 5.18 11.01 -1.44
C LEU A 100 3.89 11.59 -2.02
N ASN A 101 4.00 12.65 -2.82
CA ASN A 101 2.86 13.27 -3.48
C ASN A 101 2.24 12.31 -4.49
N TYR A 102 3.07 11.62 -5.29
CA TYR A 102 2.59 10.62 -6.23
C TYR A 102 1.79 9.51 -5.54
N THR A 103 2.29 8.97 -4.43
CA THR A 103 1.59 7.93 -3.66
C THR A 103 0.27 8.45 -3.07
N HIS A 104 0.23 9.72 -2.67
CA HIS A 104 -0.99 10.36 -2.18
C HIS A 104 -2.06 10.54 -3.27
N GLU A 105 -1.64 10.91 -4.48
CA GLU A 105 -2.51 11.10 -5.63
C GLU A 105 -2.95 9.77 -6.27
N HIS A 106 -2.10 8.74 -6.18
CA HIS A 106 -2.32 7.42 -6.78
C HIS A 106 -2.20 6.30 -5.72
N PRO A 107 -3.09 6.27 -4.73
CA PRO A 107 -2.96 5.34 -3.60
C PRO A 107 -3.32 3.90 -3.93
N CYS A 108 -3.99 3.64 -5.06
CA CYS A 108 -4.44 2.31 -5.45
C CYS A 108 -3.77 1.88 -6.76
N TYR A 109 -3.22 0.67 -6.76
CA TYR A 109 -2.61 0.08 -7.94
C TYR A 109 -2.95 -1.40 -8.07
N ARG A 110 -3.34 -1.81 -9.28
CA ARG A 110 -3.57 -3.21 -9.62
C ARG A 110 -2.41 -3.75 -10.45
N HIS A 111 -1.81 -4.83 -9.99
CA HIS A 111 -0.74 -5.51 -10.70
C HIS A 111 -1.31 -6.32 -11.87
N THR A 112 -0.63 -6.24 -13.00
CA THR A 112 -0.99 -6.92 -14.24
C THR A 112 -0.19 -8.23 -14.40
N GLU A 113 -0.53 -9.03 -15.40
CA GLU A 113 0.11 -10.33 -15.65
C GLU A 113 1.51 -10.23 -16.29
N ASP A 114 1.99 -9.02 -16.61
CA ASP A 114 3.34 -8.85 -17.12
C ASP A 114 4.41 -9.24 -16.09
N GLU A 115 5.54 -9.73 -16.58
CA GLU A 115 6.61 -10.31 -15.76
C GLU A 115 7.11 -9.36 -14.66
N ARG A 116 7.24 -8.07 -14.97
CA ARG A 116 7.73 -7.08 -13.98
C ARG A 116 6.71 -6.77 -12.91
N SER A 117 5.44 -6.65 -13.30
CA SER A 117 4.34 -6.43 -12.36
C SER A 117 4.21 -7.63 -11.41
N GLN A 118 4.35 -8.85 -11.93
CA GLN A 118 4.37 -10.06 -11.12
C GLN A 118 5.58 -10.14 -10.19
N ALA A 119 6.76 -9.72 -10.66
CA ALA A 119 7.96 -9.63 -9.81
C ALA A 119 7.76 -8.62 -8.67
N THR A 120 7.17 -7.46 -8.96
CA THR A 120 6.82 -6.45 -7.94
C THR A 120 5.79 -7.00 -6.96
N TRP A 121 4.75 -7.68 -7.44
CA TRP A 121 3.75 -8.32 -6.58
C TRP A 121 4.36 -9.36 -5.64
N LEU A 122 5.29 -10.17 -6.14
CA LEU A 122 6.03 -11.10 -5.31
C LEU A 122 6.81 -10.38 -4.20
N GLN A 123 7.49 -9.28 -4.53
CA GLN A 123 8.25 -8.49 -3.55
C GLN A 123 7.33 -7.87 -2.49
N ILE A 124 6.15 -7.37 -2.87
CA ILE A 124 5.13 -6.89 -1.92
C ILE A 124 4.74 -7.98 -0.92
N ASN A 125 4.49 -9.19 -1.42
CA ASN A 125 4.17 -10.31 -0.55
C ASN A 125 5.31 -10.65 0.41
N LEU A 126 6.57 -10.60 -0.02
CA LEU A 126 7.73 -10.78 0.86
C LEU A 126 7.81 -9.70 1.95
N TRP A 127 7.47 -8.44 1.64
CA TRP A 127 7.37 -7.39 2.65
C TRP A 127 6.24 -7.67 3.66
N MET A 128 5.11 -8.17 3.20
CA MET A 128 4.01 -8.56 4.09
C MET A 128 4.36 -9.78 4.96
N ASP A 129 5.09 -10.77 4.41
CA ASP A 129 5.60 -11.92 5.17
C ASP A 129 6.59 -11.47 6.26
N MET A 130 7.47 -10.53 5.94
CA MET A 130 8.38 -9.93 6.92
C MET A 130 7.63 -9.17 8.00
N ALA A 131 6.58 -8.40 7.64
CA ALA A 131 5.73 -7.71 8.60
C ALA A 131 5.04 -8.70 9.54
N GLN A 132 4.47 -9.78 9.00
CA GLN A 132 3.88 -10.84 9.80
C GLN A 132 4.88 -11.45 10.77
N MET A 133 6.06 -11.81 10.30
CA MET A 133 7.11 -12.40 11.12
C MET A 133 7.58 -11.46 12.25
N LEU A 134 7.75 -10.17 11.95
CA LEU A 134 8.28 -9.20 12.91
C LEU A 134 7.21 -8.71 13.91
N PHE A 135 5.94 -8.63 13.48
CA PHE A 135 4.92 -7.88 14.20
C PHE A 135 3.77 -8.73 14.74
N CYS A 136 3.65 -10.00 14.33
CA CYS A 136 2.72 -10.98 14.89
C CYS A 136 3.47 -11.93 15.82
N GLY A 137 3.56 -11.63 17.10
CA GLY A 137 4.23 -12.51 18.04
C GLY A 137 4.70 -11.80 19.31
N ASN A 138 5.69 -12.38 19.96
CA ASN A 138 6.25 -11.81 21.17
C ASN A 138 6.94 -10.48 20.89
N VAL A 139 6.68 -9.50 21.75
CA VAL A 139 7.29 -8.17 21.64
C VAL A 139 8.79 -8.28 21.87
N SER A 140 9.57 -7.97 20.83
CA SER A 140 11.03 -7.88 20.91
C SER A 140 11.47 -6.68 21.75
N PRO A 141 12.55 -6.77 22.54
CA PRO A 141 13.15 -5.62 23.21
C PRO A 141 13.66 -4.55 22.23
N PHE A 142 13.85 -4.93 20.94
CA PHE A 142 14.28 -4.02 19.86
C PHE A 142 13.12 -3.53 19.00
N ARG A 143 11.87 -3.64 19.46
CA ARG A 143 10.65 -3.37 18.69
C ARG A 143 10.69 -2.02 17.99
N GLN A 144 11.01 -0.96 18.68
CA GLN A 144 11.04 0.40 18.09
C GLN A 144 12.05 0.51 16.94
N GLN A 145 13.23 -0.10 17.09
CA GLN A 145 14.24 -0.08 16.03
C GLN A 145 13.83 -0.96 14.84
N GLN A 146 13.18 -2.09 15.10
CA GLN A 146 12.63 -2.96 14.06
C GLN A 146 11.54 -2.25 13.26
N GLU A 147 10.63 -1.55 13.92
CA GLU A 147 9.57 -0.78 13.27
C GLU A 147 10.12 0.32 12.37
N TYR A 148 11.08 1.09 12.89
CA TYR A 148 11.74 2.15 12.12
C TYR A 148 12.47 1.60 10.90
N ASN A 149 13.31 0.60 11.07
CA ASN A 149 14.13 0.02 9.99
C ASN A 149 13.25 -0.66 8.93
N PHE A 150 12.20 -1.38 9.37
CA PHE A 150 11.26 -2.02 8.49
C PHE A 150 10.52 -1.00 7.63
N LEU A 151 9.92 0.02 8.26
CA LEU A 151 9.13 1.02 7.55
C LEU A 151 10.01 1.87 6.62
N GLN A 152 11.21 2.24 7.05
CA GLN A 152 12.15 2.97 6.21
C GLN A 152 12.54 2.14 4.98
N GLY A 153 12.88 0.86 5.17
CA GLY A 153 13.22 -0.05 4.06
C GLY A 153 12.06 -0.25 3.08
N LEU A 154 10.84 -0.46 3.60
CA LEU A 154 9.63 -0.59 2.79
C LEU A 154 9.36 0.68 1.96
N LEU A 155 9.47 1.87 2.57
CA LEU A 155 9.25 3.14 1.87
C LEU A 155 10.31 3.39 0.79
N MET A 156 11.57 3.14 1.08
CA MET A 156 12.65 3.26 0.08
C MET A 156 12.43 2.32 -1.10
N TRP A 157 12.07 1.07 -0.84
CA TRP A 157 11.72 0.11 -1.88
C TRP A 157 10.51 0.57 -2.71
N LEU A 158 9.44 1.03 -2.06
CA LEU A 158 8.23 1.54 -2.72
C LEU A 158 8.56 2.71 -3.65
N PHE A 159 9.30 3.70 -3.17
CA PHE A 159 9.66 4.88 -3.95
C PHE A 159 10.57 4.53 -5.14
N ASN A 160 11.50 3.59 -4.96
CA ASN A 160 12.31 3.09 -6.07
C ASN A 160 11.44 2.43 -7.15
N THR A 161 10.47 1.63 -6.75
CA THR A 161 9.52 0.98 -7.67
C THR A 161 8.67 2.00 -8.45
N ILE A 162 8.24 3.07 -7.78
CA ILE A 162 7.52 4.18 -8.41
C ILE A 162 8.42 4.91 -9.40
N GLN A 163 9.65 5.20 -9.03
CA GLN A 163 10.64 5.84 -9.92
C GLN A 163 10.84 5.05 -11.21
N GLU A 164 11.13 3.76 -11.09
CA GLU A 164 11.32 2.88 -12.25
C GLU A 164 10.09 2.82 -13.16
N LYS A 165 8.89 2.87 -12.59
CA LYS A 165 7.65 2.92 -13.34
C LYS A 165 7.49 4.23 -14.11
N LEU A 166 7.75 5.36 -13.47
CA LEU A 166 7.63 6.68 -14.09
C LEU A 166 8.67 6.88 -15.20
N GLU A 167 9.91 6.43 -14.99
CA GLU A 167 10.96 6.48 -16.01
C GLU A 167 10.60 5.68 -17.27
N ARG A 168 9.95 4.52 -17.11
CA ARG A 168 9.46 3.73 -18.24
C ARG A 168 8.37 4.45 -19.04
N ILE A 169 7.39 5.01 -18.35
CA ILE A 169 6.31 5.78 -18.99
C ILE A 169 6.90 6.93 -19.83
N LEU A 170 7.89 7.63 -19.31
CA LEU A 170 8.56 8.71 -20.00
C LEU A 170 9.34 8.22 -21.24
N GLN A 171 10.00 7.05 -21.16
CA GLN A 171 10.70 6.44 -22.28
C GLN A 171 9.74 6.00 -23.39
N GLU A 172 8.60 5.41 -23.05
CA GLU A 172 7.56 5.00 -23.98
C GLU A 172 6.99 6.20 -24.75
N ILE A 173 6.66 7.29 -24.05
CA ILE A 173 6.17 8.54 -24.64
C ILE A 173 7.22 9.12 -25.60
N SER A 174 8.48 9.20 -25.18
CA SER A 174 9.58 9.74 -26.01
C SER A 174 9.85 8.87 -27.24
N GLY A 175 9.73 7.56 -27.12
CA GLY A 175 9.87 6.60 -28.22
C GLY A 175 8.79 6.77 -29.28
N VAL A 176 7.54 6.97 -28.88
CA VAL A 176 6.41 7.21 -29.77
C VAL A 176 6.57 8.52 -30.55
N GLU A 177 7.04 9.59 -29.93
CA GLU A 177 7.33 10.86 -30.62
C GLU A 177 8.40 10.71 -31.71
N THR A 178 9.41 9.88 -31.49
CA THR A 178 10.49 9.63 -32.46
C THR A 178 9.98 8.82 -33.69
N GLU A 179 9.10 7.85 -33.49
CA GLU A 179 8.52 7.06 -34.61
C GLU A 179 7.57 7.89 -35.46
N VAL A 180 6.78 8.78 -34.88
CA VAL A 180 5.89 9.68 -35.60
C VAL A 180 6.66 10.66 -36.50
N PHE A 181 7.82 11.12 -36.05
CA PHE A 181 8.70 11.99 -36.87
C PHE A 181 9.42 11.24 -38.00
N CYS A 182 9.71 9.95 -37.86
CA CYS A 182 10.38 9.15 -38.89
C CYS A 182 9.43 8.61 -39.98
N SER A 183 8.14 8.51 -39.73
CA SER A 183 7.15 7.99 -40.68
C SER A 183 6.51 9.08 -41.60
N GLY A 184 6.94 10.31 -41.47
CA GLY A 184 6.44 11.48 -42.21
C GLY A 184 7.34 11.96 -43.34
N ARG A 185 8.17 11.07 -43.96
CA ARG A 185 8.95 11.39 -45.18
C ARG A 185 8.59 10.46 -46.34
#